data_0b945312fc0792068c8ddb85e7e192a5
#
_entry.id   0b945312fc0792068c8ddb85e7e192a5
#
_cell.length_a   1.000
_cell.length_b   1.000
_cell.length_c   1.000
_cell.angle_alpha   90.00
_cell.angle_beta   90.00
_cell.angle_gamma   90.00
#
_symmetry.space_group_name_H-M   'P 1'
#
loop_
_entity.id
_entity.type
_entity.pdbx_description
1 polymer ?
#
loop_
_entity_poly.entity_id
_entity_poly.type
_entity_poly.pdbx_seq_one_letter_code
_entity_poly.pdbx_strand_id
1 'polypeptide(L)'
;VDERQRYDQGLNVRREVLGAEHVDRSLARRTELTTEFQDLITRYAWGEIWTRPGLPRHTRSLMVISMMVALNREAELRLHLRAAANNGVTREEIKETLLQAAIYCGVPAANSAFHLALEVFDEADRAAGKS
;
A
#
# COMPACT_ATOMS: atom_id res chain seq x y z
N VAL A 1 10.71 21.67 -8.78
CA VAL A 1 11.32 20.55 -8.05
C VAL A 1 12.23 19.80 -9.00
N ASP A 2 13.51 19.68 -8.69
CA ASP A 2 14.43 18.88 -9.49
C ASP A 2 14.26 17.38 -9.18
N GLU A 3 14.91 16.53 -9.98
CA GLU A 3 14.77 15.07 -9.87
C GLU A 3 15.30 14.52 -8.56
N ARG A 4 16.33 15.12 -8.00
CA ARG A 4 16.86 14.71 -6.70
C ARG A 4 15.89 15.05 -5.56
N GLN A 5 15.33 16.25 -5.59
CA GLN A 5 14.32 16.67 -4.61
C GLN A 5 13.08 15.78 -4.71
N ARG A 6 12.66 15.46 -5.93
CA ARG A 6 11.54 14.57 -6.17
C ARG A 6 11.81 13.17 -5.59
N TYR A 7 13.01 12.67 -5.79
CA TYR A 7 13.42 11.37 -5.23
C TYR A 7 13.39 11.40 -3.70
N ASP A 8 14.00 12.41 -3.10
CA ASP A 8 14.08 12.52 -1.64
C ASP A 8 12.70 12.65 -1.00
N GLN A 9 11.85 13.49 -1.57
CA GLN A 9 10.45 13.63 -1.12
C GLN A 9 9.68 12.33 -1.29
N GLY A 10 9.88 11.67 -2.41
CA GLY A 10 9.25 10.38 -2.70
C GLY A 10 9.67 9.30 -1.73
N LEU A 11 10.94 9.24 -1.40
CA LEU A 11 11.45 8.26 -0.45
C LEU A 11 10.85 8.48 0.95
N ASN A 12 10.78 9.74 1.38
CA ASN A 12 10.15 10.08 2.67
C ASN A 12 8.69 9.65 2.71
N VAL A 13 7.93 10.01 1.68
CA VAL A 13 6.49 9.66 1.61
C VAL A 13 6.31 8.15 1.54
N ARG A 14 7.11 7.46 0.72
CA ARG A 14 7.06 6.00 0.61
C ARG A 14 7.26 5.34 1.97
N ARG A 15 8.23 5.82 2.75
CA ARG A 15 8.52 5.30 4.09
C ARG A 15 7.38 5.58 5.07
N GLU A 16 6.76 6.75 5.00
CA GLU A 16 5.62 7.09 5.84
C GLU A 16 4.39 6.24 5.51
N VAL A 17 4.14 5.99 4.24
CA VAL A 17 2.96 5.25 3.78
C VAL A 17 3.12 3.73 3.99
N LEU A 18 4.25 3.16 3.57
CA LEU A 18 4.48 1.72 3.60
C LEU A 18 5.19 1.23 4.86
N GLY A 19 5.79 2.14 5.62
CA GLY A 19 6.63 1.80 6.76
C GLY A 19 8.11 1.77 6.37
N ALA A 20 8.95 2.39 7.20
CA ALA A 20 10.38 2.53 6.91
C ALA A 20 11.08 1.17 6.77
N GLU A 21 10.72 0.21 7.61
CA GLU A 21 11.35 -1.12 7.61
C GLU A 21 11.13 -1.84 6.29
N HIS A 22 9.90 -1.83 5.78
CA HIS A 22 9.58 -2.45 4.49
C HIS A 22 10.36 -1.80 3.36
N VAL A 23 10.37 -0.46 3.32
CA VAL A 23 11.04 0.30 2.25
C VAL A 23 12.55 0.06 2.29
N ASP A 24 13.14 0.09 3.48
CA ASP A 24 14.58 -0.14 3.63
C ASP A 24 14.97 -1.56 3.18
N ARG A 25 14.14 -2.57 3.47
CA ARG A 25 14.36 -3.93 2.97
C ARG A 25 14.27 -3.99 1.44
N SER A 26 13.28 -3.32 0.86
CA SER A 26 13.12 -3.27 -0.61
C SER A 26 14.34 -2.64 -1.28
N LEU A 27 14.82 -1.53 -0.72
CA LEU A 27 16.00 -0.84 -1.25
C LEU A 27 17.28 -1.68 -1.11
N ALA A 28 17.41 -2.41 -0.01
CA ALA A 28 18.56 -3.29 0.23
C ALA A 28 18.59 -4.47 -0.75
N ARG A 29 17.45 -4.85 -1.30
CA ARG A 29 17.33 -5.95 -2.27
C ARG A 29 17.47 -5.51 -3.71
N ARG A 30 17.77 -4.24 -3.96
CA ARG A 30 17.97 -3.75 -5.33
C ARG A 30 19.12 -4.47 -6.00
N THR A 31 18.93 -4.76 -7.27
CA THR A 31 19.94 -5.36 -8.14
C THR A 31 20.17 -4.43 -9.31
N GLU A 32 21.15 -4.75 -10.15
CA GLU A 32 21.37 -4.02 -11.38
C GLU A 32 20.10 -3.96 -12.25
N LEU A 33 19.31 -5.03 -12.25
CA LEU A 33 18.06 -5.10 -13.01
C LEU A 33 17.00 -4.16 -12.46
N THR A 34 16.89 -4.02 -11.14
CA THR A 34 15.74 -3.36 -10.50
C THR A 34 16.00 -1.95 -10.03
N THR A 35 17.25 -1.49 -9.98
CA THR A 35 17.60 -0.17 -9.43
C THR A 35 16.89 0.97 -10.16
N GLU A 36 16.95 0.99 -11.48
CA GLU A 36 16.32 2.06 -12.26
C GLU A 36 14.80 2.06 -12.08
N PHE A 37 14.18 0.88 -12.00
CA PHE A 37 12.75 0.77 -11.73
C PHE A 37 12.40 1.29 -10.35
N GLN A 38 13.18 0.94 -9.32
CA GLN A 38 12.97 1.44 -7.96
C GLN A 38 13.11 2.97 -7.91
N ASP A 39 14.09 3.52 -8.62
CA ASP A 39 14.27 4.97 -8.70
C ASP A 39 13.09 5.64 -9.40
N LEU A 40 12.60 5.04 -10.47
CA LEU A 40 11.44 5.55 -11.23
C LEU A 40 10.20 5.62 -10.35
N ILE A 41 9.86 4.55 -9.65
CA ILE A 41 8.67 4.53 -8.81
C ILE A 41 8.83 5.44 -7.59
N THR A 42 10.03 5.57 -7.03
CA THR A 42 10.28 6.48 -5.91
C THR A 42 10.07 7.92 -6.34
N ARG A 43 10.56 8.32 -7.52
CA ARG A 43 10.38 9.68 -8.02
C ARG A 43 8.93 9.99 -8.40
N TYR A 44 8.26 9.09 -9.10
CA TYR A 44 6.98 9.43 -9.73
C TYR A 44 5.77 8.86 -9.02
N ALA A 45 5.76 7.61 -8.60
CA ALA A 45 4.64 7.13 -7.79
C ALA A 45 4.61 7.82 -6.43
N TRP A 46 5.73 7.86 -5.75
CA TRP A 46 5.82 8.41 -4.40
C TRP A 46 6.13 9.89 -4.37
N GLY A 47 7.03 10.35 -5.21
CA GLY A 47 7.45 11.75 -5.25
C GLY A 47 6.52 12.67 -6.02
N GLU A 48 5.71 12.15 -6.92
CA GLU A 48 4.75 12.96 -7.70
C GLU A 48 3.30 12.70 -7.30
N ILE A 49 2.88 11.45 -7.21
CA ILE A 49 1.46 11.14 -7.01
C ILE A 49 1.07 11.15 -5.53
N TRP A 50 1.78 10.41 -4.69
CA TRP A 50 1.43 10.31 -3.28
C TRP A 50 1.68 11.61 -2.48
N THR A 51 2.46 12.53 -3.04
CA THR A 51 2.70 13.86 -2.45
C THR A 51 1.63 14.88 -2.81
N ARG A 52 0.74 14.56 -3.76
CA ARG A 52 -0.25 15.54 -4.24
C ARG A 52 -1.28 15.84 -3.15
N PRO A 53 -1.63 17.13 -2.96
CA PRO A 53 -2.59 17.54 -1.92
C PRO A 53 -4.06 17.32 -2.31
N GLY A 54 -4.33 16.88 -3.55
CA GLY A 54 -5.69 16.74 -4.07
C GLY A 54 -6.54 15.70 -3.34
N LEU A 55 -5.90 14.65 -2.79
CA LEU A 55 -6.56 13.63 -1.97
C LEU A 55 -5.67 13.31 -0.77
N PRO A 56 -6.25 13.08 0.41
CA PRO A 56 -5.47 12.65 1.57
C PRO A 56 -4.95 11.23 1.40
N ARG A 57 -3.90 10.88 2.12
CA ARG A 57 -3.31 9.53 2.09
C ARG A 57 -4.30 8.44 2.47
N HIS A 58 -5.18 8.72 3.41
CA HIS A 58 -6.28 7.85 3.78
C HIS A 58 -7.09 7.41 2.55
N THR A 59 -7.52 8.37 1.74
CA THR A 59 -8.30 8.10 0.53
C THR A 59 -7.47 7.36 -0.51
N ARG A 60 -6.22 7.77 -0.72
CA ARG A 60 -5.33 7.09 -1.67
C ARG A 60 -5.10 5.63 -1.29
N SER A 61 -4.95 5.36 0.00
CA SER A 61 -4.78 3.99 0.52
C SER A 61 -6.00 3.12 0.20
N LEU A 62 -7.22 3.62 0.45
CA LEU A 62 -8.45 2.91 0.12
C LEU A 62 -8.59 2.66 -1.38
N MET A 63 -8.24 3.66 -2.20
CA MET A 63 -8.27 3.53 -3.66
C MET A 63 -7.33 2.43 -4.14
N VAL A 64 -6.10 2.41 -3.64
CA VAL A 64 -5.12 1.38 -4.03
C VAL A 64 -5.60 -0.02 -3.62
N ILE A 65 -6.14 -0.16 -2.42
CA ILE A 65 -6.70 -1.43 -1.97
C ILE A 65 -7.76 -1.92 -2.96
N SER A 66 -8.69 -1.05 -3.33
CA SER A 66 -9.74 -1.39 -4.32
C SER A 66 -9.17 -1.79 -5.67
N MET A 67 -8.16 -1.06 -6.14
CA MET A 67 -7.51 -1.32 -7.43
C MET A 67 -6.79 -2.67 -7.42
N MET A 68 -6.12 -3.00 -6.32
CA MET A 68 -5.41 -4.29 -6.21
C MET A 68 -6.38 -5.46 -6.15
N VAL A 69 -7.55 -5.27 -5.53
CA VAL A 69 -8.63 -6.27 -5.58
C VAL A 69 -9.09 -6.48 -7.03
N ALA A 70 -9.38 -5.40 -7.73
CA ALA A 70 -9.87 -5.44 -9.11
C ALA A 70 -8.87 -6.10 -10.07
N LEU A 71 -7.57 -5.82 -9.86
CA LEU A 71 -6.50 -6.32 -10.72
C LEU A 71 -5.95 -7.68 -10.29
N ASN A 72 -6.44 -8.26 -9.20
CA ASN A 72 -5.97 -9.53 -8.63
C ASN A 72 -4.46 -9.53 -8.31
N ARG A 73 -3.98 -8.42 -7.72
CA ARG A 73 -2.59 -8.27 -7.31
C ARG A 73 -2.44 -8.59 -5.83
N GLU A 74 -2.37 -9.89 -5.50
CA GLU A 74 -2.39 -10.36 -4.11
C GLU A 74 -1.21 -9.86 -3.28
N ALA A 75 0.00 -9.87 -3.82
CA ALA A 75 1.19 -9.42 -3.08
C ALA A 75 1.10 -7.94 -2.73
N GLU A 76 0.72 -7.12 -3.69
CA GLU A 76 0.56 -5.68 -3.50
C GLU A 76 -0.64 -5.35 -2.62
N LEU A 77 -1.72 -6.14 -2.73
CA LEU A 77 -2.87 -6.00 -1.84
C LEU A 77 -2.47 -6.26 -0.40
N ARG A 78 -1.72 -7.34 -0.15
CA ARG A 78 -1.20 -7.66 1.19
C ARG A 78 -0.37 -6.51 1.75
N LEU A 79 0.53 -5.96 0.93
CA LEU A 79 1.36 -4.82 1.31
C LEU A 79 0.51 -3.62 1.73
N HIS A 80 -0.47 -3.26 0.92
CA HIS A 80 -1.30 -2.08 1.20
C HIS A 80 -2.30 -2.31 2.33
N LEU A 81 -2.75 -3.53 2.55
CA LEU A 81 -3.54 -3.87 3.75
C LEU A 81 -2.70 -3.71 5.02
N ARG A 82 -1.44 -4.13 5.00
CA ARG A 82 -0.51 -3.91 6.13
C ARG A 82 -0.25 -2.43 6.37
N ALA A 83 -0.07 -1.67 5.30
CA ALA A 83 0.25 -0.25 5.35
C ALA A 83 -0.94 0.64 5.71
N ALA A 84 -2.16 0.13 5.61
CA ALA A 84 -3.39 0.92 5.77
C ALA A 84 -3.42 1.72 7.08
N ALA A 85 -3.01 1.11 8.18
CA ALA A 85 -3.00 1.77 9.48
C ALA A 85 -2.07 3.00 9.50
N ASN A 86 -0.95 2.96 8.74
CA ASN A 86 -0.03 4.11 8.64
C ASN A 86 -0.70 5.34 8.01
N ASN A 87 -1.77 5.11 7.26
CA ASN A 87 -2.47 6.14 6.50
C ASN A 87 -3.83 6.50 7.13
N GLY A 88 -4.05 6.06 8.37
CA GLY A 88 -5.28 6.37 9.11
C GLY A 88 -6.49 5.56 8.68
N VAL A 89 -6.31 4.46 7.95
CA VAL A 89 -7.41 3.59 7.52
C VAL A 89 -7.71 2.58 8.62
N THR A 90 -8.99 2.49 9.00
CA THR A 90 -9.45 1.55 10.01
C THR A 90 -9.81 0.20 9.39
N ARG A 91 -9.87 -0.84 10.21
CA ARG A 91 -10.31 -2.17 9.77
C ARG A 91 -11.76 -2.14 9.31
N GLU A 92 -12.60 -1.31 9.94
CA GLU A 92 -13.99 -1.13 9.52
C GLU A 92 -14.07 -0.53 8.12
N GLU A 93 -13.22 0.45 7.82
CA GLU A 93 -13.15 1.05 6.49
C GLU A 93 -12.66 0.06 5.44
N ILE A 94 -11.72 -0.81 5.80
CA ILE A 94 -11.28 -1.89 4.91
C ILE A 94 -12.45 -2.83 4.62
N LYS A 95 -13.20 -3.24 5.64
CA LYS A 95 -14.38 -4.08 5.45
C LYS A 95 -15.36 -3.45 4.47
N GLU A 96 -15.70 -2.17 4.67
CA GLU A 96 -16.62 -1.45 3.79
C GLU A 96 -16.10 -1.35 2.36
N THR A 97 -14.80 -1.13 2.20
CA THR A 97 -14.15 -1.09 0.89
C THR A 97 -14.25 -2.44 0.17
N LEU A 98 -14.00 -3.53 0.88
CA LEU A 98 -14.08 -4.87 0.30
C LEU A 98 -15.52 -5.27 -0.02
N LEU A 99 -16.50 -4.83 0.77
CA LEU A 99 -17.93 -5.04 0.45
C LEU A 99 -18.30 -4.30 -0.83
N GLN A 100 -17.85 -3.07 -1.00
CA GLN A 100 -18.06 -2.31 -2.22
C GLN A 100 -17.42 -3.02 -3.43
N ALA A 101 -16.18 -3.49 -3.25
CA ALA A 101 -15.44 -4.20 -4.29
C ALA A 101 -16.15 -5.51 -4.69
N ALA A 102 -16.83 -6.19 -3.76
CA ALA A 102 -17.57 -7.42 -4.06
C ALA A 102 -18.64 -7.20 -5.13
N ILE A 103 -19.24 -6.01 -5.14
CA ILE A 103 -20.31 -5.67 -6.09
C ILE A 103 -19.70 -5.30 -7.46
N TYR A 104 -18.62 -4.54 -7.48
CA TYR A 104 -18.05 -4.01 -8.73
C TYR A 104 -16.95 -4.87 -9.33
N CYS A 105 -16.25 -5.67 -8.52
CA CYS A 105 -15.14 -6.52 -8.98
C CYS A 105 -15.48 -8.01 -9.00
N GLY A 106 -16.59 -8.39 -8.37
CA GLY A 106 -17.03 -9.76 -8.28
C GLY A 106 -16.73 -10.41 -6.94
N VAL A 107 -17.60 -11.33 -6.54
CA VAL A 107 -17.50 -12.04 -5.26
C VAL A 107 -16.21 -12.86 -5.13
N PRO A 108 -15.73 -13.58 -6.17
CA PRO A 108 -14.48 -14.32 -6.01
C PRO A 108 -13.27 -13.46 -5.68
N ALA A 109 -13.14 -12.29 -6.32
CA ALA A 109 -12.05 -11.37 -6.02
C ALA A 109 -12.14 -10.83 -4.60
N ALA A 110 -13.34 -10.46 -4.16
CA ALA A 110 -13.58 -9.98 -2.81
C ALA A 110 -13.33 -11.07 -1.77
N ASN A 111 -13.72 -12.31 -2.05
CA ASN A 111 -13.48 -13.44 -1.15
C ASN A 111 -11.99 -13.62 -0.87
N SER A 112 -11.17 -13.59 -1.91
CA SER A 112 -9.71 -13.66 -1.77
C SER A 112 -9.18 -12.49 -0.95
N ALA A 113 -9.70 -11.28 -1.19
CA ALA A 113 -9.29 -10.09 -0.48
C ALA A 113 -9.65 -10.14 1.01
N PHE A 114 -10.84 -10.64 1.36
CA PHE A 114 -11.23 -10.83 2.77
C PHE A 114 -10.31 -11.82 3.48
N HIS A 115 -9.93 -12.92 2.82
CA HIS A 115 -9.00 -13.89 3.38
C HIS A 115 -7.63 -13.27 3.64
N LEU A 116 -7.12 -12.46 2.70
CA LEU A 116 -5.86 -11.73 2.88
C LEU A 116 -5.95 -10.72 4.01
N ALA A 117 -7.06 -9.98 4.11
CA ALA A 117 -7.26 -9.01 5.18
C ALA A 117 -7.25 -9.70 6.55
N LEU A 118 -7.93 -10.85 6.66
CA LEU A 118 -7.94 -11.62 7.90
C LEU A 118 -6.52 -12.04 8.31
N GLU A 119 -5.75 -12.57 7.36
CA GLU A 119 -4.35 -12.95 7.62
C GLU A 119 -3.51 -11.75 8.09
N VAL A 120 -3.64 -10.61 7.42
CA VAL A 120 -2.90 -9.39 7.76
C VAL A 120 -3.27 -8.89 9.15
N PHE A 121 -4.56 -8.89 9.48
CA PHE A 121 -5.04 -8.46 10.80
C PHE A 121 -4.53 -9.40 11.90
N ASP A 122 -4.56 -10.71 11.65
CA ASP A 122 -4.04 -11.69 12.60
C ASP A 122 -2.54 -11.52 12.83
N GLU A 123 -1.76 -11.31 11.76
CA GLU A 123 -0.32 -11.02 11.86
C GLU A 123 -0.06 -9.77 12.70
N ALA A 124 -0.81 -8.70 12.44
CA ALA A 124 -0.67 -7.44 13.17
C ALA A 124 -1.02 -7.61 14.65
N ASP A 125 -2.07 -8.36 14.95
CA ASP A 125 -2.50 -8.62 16.33
C ASP A 125 -1.45 -9.44 17.08
N ARG A 126 -0.87 -10.45 16.45
CA ARG A 126 0.21 -11.24 17.05
C ARG A 126 1.45 -10.39 17.31
N ALA A 127 1.83 -9.55 16.35
CA ALA A 127 2.98 -8.66 16.51
C ALA A 127 2.79 -7.66 17.65
N ALA A 128 1.53 -7.26 17.92
CA ALA A 128 1.18 -6.37 19.02
C ALA A 128 0.97 -7.11 20.34
N GLY A 129 1.19 -8.43 20.39
CA GLY A 129 1.00 -9.25 21.58
C GLY A 129 -0.47 -9.56 21.90
N LYS A 130 -1.36 -9.41 20.92
CA LYS A 130 -2.78 -9.76 21.07
C LYS A 130 -3.02 -11.19 20.61
N SER A 131 -3.83 -11.90 21.38
CA SER A 131 -4.19 -13.28 21.03
C SER A 131 -5.45 -13.35 20.18
#